data_c065553df94744a597f4c5c5adddf6c9
#
_entry.id   c065553df94744a597f4c5c5adddf6c9
#
_cell.length_a   1.000
_cell.length_b   1.000
_cell.length_c   1.000
_cell.angle_alpha   90.00
_cell.angle_beta   90.00
_cell.angle_gamma   90.00
#
_symmetry.space_group_name_H-M   'P 1'
#
loop_
_entity.id
_entity.type
_entity.pdbx_description
1 polymer ?
#
loop_
_entity_poly.entity_id
_entity_poly.type
_entity_poly.pdbx_seq_one_letter_code
_entity_poly.pdbx_strand_id
1 'polypeptide(L)'
;DAEGFYDFAGSSIVHSVGGWGGLAGILILGPRIGKYVDGKSRAIPGHSMPLATIGVFLLWLGWFGFNGGSVLSADPALTSLVLVTTCLAAAAGAISSMIVSFIMTKKHDLSMVLNGVLGGLVGITAGADQMSVADSIWIGLISGALVVVCVSFFDKLKLDDPVGALSVHLACGIFGTLAVGMFGDLASTCLLYTS
;
A
#
# COMPACT_ATOMS: atom_id res chain seq x y z
N ASP A 1 -12.43 1.85 -18.14
CA ASP A 1 -12.94 1.94 -19.33
C ASP A 1 -14.46 1.89 -19.59
N ALA A 2 -15.06 0.89 -20.24
CA ALA A 2 -16.48 0.94 -20.61
C ALA A 2 -17.44 1.07 -19.40
N GLU A 3 -17.04 0.57 -18.23
CA GLU A 3 -17.85 0.57 -17.00
C GLU A 3 -17.43 1.68 -16.01
N GLY A 4 -16.58 2.62 -16.43
CA GLY A 4 -16.12 3.71 -15.58
C GLY A 4 -15.11 3.29 -14.48
N PHE A 5 -14.58 2.07 -14.51
CA PHE A 5 -13.54 1.63 -13.58
C PHE A 5 -12.17 2.17 -14.00
N TYR A 6 -11.47 2.80 -13.06
CA TYR A 6 -10.14 3.35 -13.28
C TYR A 6 -9.13 2.78 -12.28
N ASP A 7 -8.00 2.32 -12.78
CA ASP A 7 -6.89 1.81 -11.98
C ASP A 7 -5.59 1.99 -12.79
N PHE A 8 -4.97 3.16 -12.64
CA PHE A 8 -3.85 3.64 -13.48
C PHE A 8 -2.71 2.63 -13.59
N ALA A 9 -2.14 2.23 -12.48
CA ALA A 9 -1.00 1.32 -12.47
C ALA A 9 -1.26 0.00 -11.71
N GLY A 10 -2.42 -0.16 -11.06
CA GLY A 10 -2.81 -1.46 -10.54
C GLY A 10 -2.95 -1.60 -9.03
N SER A 11 -3.56 -0.63 -8.32
CA SER A 11 -3.93 -0.86 -6.91
C SER A 11 -4.87 -2.06 -6.77
N SER A 12 -5.85 -2.22 -7.67
CA SER A 12 -6.73 -3.39 -7.69
C SER A 12 -6.13 -4.54 -8.48
N ILE A 13 -5.86 -4.33 -9.78
CA ILE A 13 -5.56 -5.43 -10.71
C ILE A 13 -4.20 -6.10 -10.45
N VAL A 14 -3.30 -5.44 -9.74
CA VAL A 14 -2.02 -6.02 -9.31
C VAL A 14 -2.03 -6.29 -7.81
N HIS A 15 -2.16 -5.23 -7.00
CA HIS A 15 -1.94 -5.34 -5.56
C HIS A 15 -3.10 -5.99 -4.82
N SER A 16 -4.35 -5.58 -5.06
CA SER A 16 -5.49 -6.22 -4.38
C SER A 16 -5.66 -7.67 -4.82
N VAL A 17 -5.53 -7.97 -6.11
CA VAL A 17 -5.55 -9.35 -6.62
C VAL A 17 -4.43 -10.18 -6.00
N GLY A 18 -3.21 -9.66 -5.95
CA GLY A 18 -2.09 -10.31 -5.27
C GLY A 18 -2.34 -10.53 -3.77
N GLY A 19 -2.97 -9.56 -3.10
CA GLY A 19 -3.36 -9.66 -1.70
C GLY A 19 -4.42 -10.74 -1.45
N TRP A 20 -5.43 -10.87 -2.31
CA TRP A 20 -6.40 -11.97 -2.25
C TRP A 20 -5.75 -13.34 -2.47
N GLY A 21 -4.81 -13.43 -3.43
CA GLY A 21 -3.99 -14.64 -3.63
C GLY A 21 -3.16 -14.98 -2.39
N GLY A 22 -2.55 -13.98 -1.77
CA GLY A 22 -1.82 -14.12 -0.50
C GLY A 22 -2.71 -14.61 0.63
N LEU A 23 -3.92 -14.07 0.77
CA LEU A 23 -4.91 -14.54 1.75
C LEU A 23 -5.29 -16.01 1.53
N ALA A 24 -5.56 -16.40 0.29
CA ALA A 24 -5.84 -17.79 -0.04
C ALA A 24 -4.66 -18.71 0.36
N GLY A 25 -3.42 -18.29 0.07
CA GLY A 25 -2.23 -19.01 0.50
C GLY A 25 -2.12 -19.16 2.02
N ILE A 26 -2.35 -18.09 2.77
CA ILE A 26 -2.34 -18.09 4.24
C ILE A 26 -3.41 -19.06 4.81
N LEU A 27 -4.61 -19.04 4.23
CA LEU A 27 -5.70 -19.92 4.67
C LEU A 27 -5.40 -21.39 4.41
N ILE A 28 -4.76 -21.72 3.29
CA ILE A 28 -4.42 -23.09 2.92
C ILE A 28 -3.23 -23.62 3.71
N LEU A 29 -2.15 -22.82 3.86
CA LEU A 29 -0.94 -23.22 4.52
C LEU A 29 -1.07 -23.22 6.05
N GLY A 30 -1.95 -22.38 6.58
CA GLY A 30 -2.08 -22.14 8.00
C GLY A 30 -0.92 -21.34 8.60
N PRO A 31 -0.98 -21.06 9.90
CA PRO A 31 0.03 -20.25 10.57
C PRO A 31 1.35 -21.02 10.76
N ARG A 32 2.47 -20.28 10.79
CA ARG A 32 3.79 -20.79 11.11
C ARG A 32 3.79 -21.44 12.51
N ILE A 33 4.57 -22.48 12.67
CA ILE A 33 4.72 -23.19 13.95
C ILE A 33 5.16 -22.19 15.04
N GLY A 34 4.43 -22.12 16.14
CA GLY A 34 4.72 -21.24 17.26
C GLY A 34 4.21 -19.80 17.13
N LYS A 35 3.55 -19.45 16.03
CA LYS A 35 2.96 -18.10 15.88
C LYS A 35 1.81 -17.85 16.84
N TYR A 36 0.91 -18.80 16.99
CA TYR A 36 -0.20 -18.74 17.93
C TYR A 36 -0.12 -19.87 18.96
N VAL A 37 0.11 -19.50 20.23
CA VAL A 37 0.23 -20.46 21.34
C VAL A 37 -0.73 -20.02 22.44
N ASP A 38 -1.54 -20.93 22.92
CA ASP A 38 -2.59 -20.70 23.95
C ASP A 38 -3.52 -19.53 23.57
N GLY A 39 -3.85 -19.43 22.27
CA GLY A 39 -4.71 -18.38 21.73
C GLY A 39 -4.06 -17.01 21.58
N LYS A 40 -2.80 -16.85 21.99
CA LYS A 40 -2.04 -15.59 21.92
C LYS A 40 -1.09 -15.57 20.72
N SER A 41 -1.04 -14.42 20.03
CA SER A 41 -0.05 -14.19 18.99
C SER A 41 1.34 -13.98 19.59
N ARG A 42 2.35 -14.59 18.97
CA ARG A 42 3.77 -14.40 19.29
C ARG A 42 4.50 -13.80 18.10
N ALA A 43 5.35 -12.82 18.38
CA ALA A 43 6.22 -12.25 17.35
C ALA A 43 7.25 -13.29 16.89
N ILE A 44 7.39 -13.46 15.59
CA ILE A 44 8.48 -14.18 14.94
C ILE A 44 9.29 -13.15 14.17
N PRO A 45 10.35 -12.58 14.76
CA PRO A 45 11.10 -11.50 14.13
C PRO A 45 11.85 -11.98 12.88
N GLY A 46 11.99 -11.08 11.91
CA GLY A 46 12.85 -11.31 10.75
C GLY A 46 14.33 -11.39 11.15
N HIS A 47 15.12 -12.07 10.34
CA HIS A 47 16.54 -12.32 10.63
C HIS A 47 17.46 -11.10 10.35
N SER A 48 17.02 -10.14 9.49
CA SER A 48 17.85 -8.98 9.11
C SER A 48 16.99 -7.77 8.73
N MET A 49 16.81 -6.86 9.68
CA MET A 49 16.11 -5.59 9.40
C MET A 49 16.88 -4.66 8.43
N PRO A 50 18.23 -4.56 8.47
CA PRO A 50 18.95 -3.81 7.46
C PRO A 50 18.69 -4.31 6.03
N LEU A 51 18.68 -5.64 5.83
CA LEU A 51 18.40 -6.20 4.52
C LEU A 51 16.97 -5.95 4.08
N ALA A 52 15.99 -6.04 4.99
CA ALA A 52 14.60 -5.68 4.72
C ALA A 52 14.47 -4.21 4.31
N THR A 53 15.19 -3.31 4.98
CA THR A 53 15.21 -1.87 4.66
C THR A 53 15.75 -1.64 3.24
N ILE A 54 16.87 -2.27 2.90
CA ILE A 54 17.42 -2.20 1.53
C ILE A 54 16.39 -2.70 0.52
N GLY A 55 15.72 -3.83 0.83
CA GLY A 55 14.65 -4.37 -0.01
C GLY A 55 13.53 -3.39 -0.28
N VAL A 56 13.06 -2.67 0.76
CA VAL A 56 12.00 -1.66 0.61
C VAL A 56 12.48 -0.46 -0.22
N PHE A 57 13.72 0.01 -0.05
CA PHE A 57 14.26 1.08 -0.90
C PHE A 57 14.42 0.65 -2.36
N LEU A 58 14.79 -0.59 -2.62
CA LEU A 58 14.82 -1.14 -3.98
C LEU A 58 13.42 -1.25 -4.58
N LEU A 59 12.43 -1.65 -3.80
CA LEU A 59 11.03 -1.63 -4.23
C LEU A 59 10.54 -0.21 -4.53
N TRP A 60 10.88 0.77 -3.67
CA TRP A 60 10.52 2.17 -3.91
C TRP A 60 11.18 2.71 -5.19
N LEU A 61 12.45 2.43 -5.39
CA LEU A 61 13.14 2.77 -6.64
C LEU A 61 12.46 2.13 -7.85
N GLY A 62 12.12 0.84 -7.76
CA GLY A 62 11.39 0.12 -8.81
C GLY A 62 10.00 0.69 -9.06
N TRP A 63 9.37 1.29 -8.04
CA TRP A 63 8.03 1.88 -8.15
C TRP A 63 8.00 3.13 -9.02
N PHE A 64 9.09 3.87 -9.11
CA PHE A 64 9.21 4.94 -10.11
C PHE A 64 9.12 4.39 -11.54
N GLY A 65 9.71 3.22 -11.80
CA GLY A 65 9.52 2.51 -13.07
C GLY A 65 8.12 1.93 -13.22
N PHE A 66 7.55 1.39 -12.15
CA PHE A 66 6.21 0.79 -12.16
C PHE A 66 5.12 1.82 -12.45
N ASN A 67 5.02 2.87 -11.65
CA ASN A 67 4.02 3.93 -11.86
C ASN A 67 4.41 4.85 -13.03
N GLY A 68 5.66 5.30 -13.11
CA GLY A 68 6.13 6.15 -14.20
C GLY A 68 6.05 5.48 -15.57
N GLY A 69 6.37 4.17 -15.63
CA GLY A 69 6.22 3.37 -16.86
C GLY A 69 4.76 3.17 -17.27
N SER A 70 3.82 3.23 -16.33
CA SER A 70 2.37 3.11 -16.59
C SER A 70 1.78 4.31 -17.32
N VAL A 71 2.52 5.42 -17.43
CA VAL A 71 2.17 6.53 -18.33
C VAL A 71 2.11 6.10 -19.80
N LEU A 72 2.86 5.05 -20.17
CA LEU A 72 2.92 4.47 -21.52
C LEU A 72 3.28 5.49 -22.62
N SER A 73 3.91 6.59 -22.26
CA SER A 73 4.37 7.63 -23.17
C SER A 73 5.61 8.35 -22.59
N ALA A 74 6.30 9.11 -23.42
CA ALA A 74 7.42 9.96 -23.00
C ALA A 74 6.99 11.40 -22.66
N ASP A 75 5.74 11.59 -22.23
CA ASP A 75 5.26 12.90 -21.76
C ASP A 75 5.99 13.30 -20.48
N PRO A 76 6.83 14.34 -20.49
CA PRO A 76 7.63 14.70 -19.34
C PRO A 76 6.78 15.32 -18.21
N ALA A 77 5.68 16.00 -18.54
CA ALA A 77 4.82 16.64 -17.54
C ALA A 77 4.08 15.57 -16.72
N LEU A 78 3.40 14.65 -17.40
CA LEU A 78 2.66 13.58 -16.74
C LEU A 78 3.59 12.62 -16.00
N THR A 79 4.71 12.24 -16.63
CA THR A 79 5.67 11.35 -15.97
C THR A 79 6.23 11.97 -14.69
N SER A 80 6.61 13.27 -14.72
CA SER A 80 7.14 13.93 -13.53
C SER A 80 6.07 14.06 -12.42
N LEU A 81 4.81 14.33 -12.76
CA LEU A 81 3.71 14.32 -11.79
C LEU A 81 3.60 12.94 -11.10
N VAL A 82 3.53 11.87 -11.88
CA VAL A 82 3.43 10.49 -11.37
C VAL A 82 4.58 10.13 -10.46
N LEU A 83 5.82 10.54 -10.79
CA LEU A 83 6.97 10.28 -9.92
C LEU A 83 6.88 11.06 -8.60
N VAL A 84 6.43 12.31 -8.64
CA VAL A 84 6.26 13.15 -7.44
C VAL A 84 5.17 12.61 -6.54
N THR A 85 3.98 12.32 -7.06
CA THR A 85 2.84 11.79 -6.29
C THR A 85 3.20 10.44 -5.66
N THR A 86 3.88 9.57 -6.40
CA THR A 86 4.39 8.28 -5.91
C THR A 86 5.36 8.46 -4.75
N CYS A 87 6.34 9.36 -4.88
CA CYS A 87 7.34 9.62 -3.84
C CYS A 87 6.71 10.19 -2.57
N LEU A 88 5.82 11.16 -2.71
CA LEU A 88 5.18 11.82 -1.57
C LEU A 88 4.25 10.88 -0.80
N ALA A 89 3.48 10.06 -1.50
CA ALA A 89 2.62 9.06 -0.86
C ALA A 89 3.44 8.03 -0.06
N ALA A 90 4.58 7.57 -0.58
CA ALA A 90 5.48 6.67 0.12
C ALA A 90 6.04 7.31 1.41
N ALA A 91 6.55 8.54 1.30
CA ALA A 91 7.10 9.27 2.44
C ALA A 91 6.04 9.57 3.52
N ALA A 92 4.85 10.00 3.09
CA ALA A 92 3.73 10.26 4.00
C ALA A 92 3.25 8.97 4.69
N GLY A 93 3.21 7.85 3.97
CA GLY A 93 2.89 6.53 4.52
C GLY A 93 3.87 6.08 5.60
N ALA A 94 5.17 6.30 5.39
CA ALA A 94 6.20 6.04 6.40
C ALA A 94 5.98 6.83 7.68
N ILE A 95 5.71 8.14 7.55
CA ILE A 95 5.50 9.04 8.70
C ILE A 95 4.23 8.63 9.46
N SER A 96 3.14 8.42 8.75
CA SER A 96 1.86 8.04 9.37
C SER A 96 1.96 6.70 10.10
N SER A 97 2.54 5.68 9.46
CA SER A 97 2.69 4.36 10.09
C SER A 97 3.59 4.40 11.32
N MET A 98 4.67 5.22 11.30
CA MET A 98 5.51 5.45 12.47
C MET A 98 4.72 6.03 13.63
N ILE A 99 3.93 7.07 13.39
CA ILE A 99 3.13 7.74 14.41
C ILE A 99 2.05 6.79 14.96
N VAL A 100 1.27 6.17 14.08
CA VAL A 100 0.16 5.31 14.46
C VAL A 100 0.66 4.05 15.19
N SER A 101 1.74 3.42 14.72
CA SER A 101 2.32 2.26 15.39
C SER A 101 2.82 2.62 16.79
N PHE A 102 3.45 3.79 16.96
CA PHE A 102 3.87 4.26 18.28
C PHE A 102 2.69 4.54 19.21
N ILE A 103 1.62 5.16 18.70
CA ILE A 103 0.40 5.40 19.49
C ILE A 103 -0.20 4.08 19.98
N MET A 104 -0.27 3.07 19.10
CA MET A 104 -0.92 1.78 19.41
C MET A 104 -0.06 0.86 20.29
N THR A 105 1.25 0.83 20.06
CA THR A 105 2.13 -0.16 20.68
C THR A 105 3.09 0.42 21.73
N LYS A 106 3.27 1.75 21.74
CA LYS A 106 4.26 2.49 22.54
C LYS A 106 5.71 2.07 22.24
N LYS A 107 5.95 1.50 21.08
CA LYS A 107 7.28 1.04 20.62
C LYS A 107 7.56 1.58 19.22
N HIS A 108 8.83 1.82 18.95
CA HIS A 108 9.30 2.13 17.60
C HIS A 108 9.51 0.81 16.86
N ASP A 109 8.76 0.58 15.81
CA ASP A 109 8.82 -0.64 15.01
C ASP A 109 9.16 -0.28 13.56
N LEU A 110 10.40 -0.60 13.17
CA LEU A 110 10.89 -0.33 11.82
C LEU A 110 10.08 -1.10 10.76
N SER A 111 9.62 -2.31 11.08
CA SER A 111 8.83 -3.09 10.12
C SER A 111 7.50 -2.41 9.77
N MET A 112 6.87 -1.74 10.74
CA MET A 112 5.67 -0.95 10.50
C MET A 112 5.95 0.28 9.61
N VAL A 113 7.10 0.95 9.81
CA VAL A 113 7.51 2.07 8.97
C VAL A 113 7.75 1.61 7.53
N LEU A 114 8.46 0.51 7.36
CA LEU A 114 8.72 -0.09 6.04
C LEU A 114 7.43 -0.49 5.34
N ASN A 115 6.50 -1.11 6.06
CA ASN A 115 5.17 -1.42 5.52
C ASN A 115 4.35 -0.17 5.22
N GLY A 116 4.53 0.91 5.98
CA GLY A 116 3.91 2.20 5.70
C GLY A 116 4.39 2.83 4.40
N VAL A 117 5.70 2.73 4.10
CA VAL A 117 6.25 3.12 2.78
C VAL A 117 5.51 2.38 1.67
N LEU A 118 5.47 1.04 1.77
CA LEU A 118 4.83 0.20 0.75
C LEU A 118 3.32 0.44 0.67
N GLY A 119 2.65 0.65 1.81
CA GLY A 119 1.22 0.99 1.84
C GLY A 119 0.91 2.30 1.12
N GLY A 120 1.75 3.33 1.31
CA GLY A 120 1.65 4.59 0.59
C GLY A 120 1.84 4.42 -0.91
N LEU A 121 2.83 3.63 -1.32
CA LEU A 121 3.08 3.28 -2.72
C LEU A 121 1.87 2.58 -3.35
N VAL A 122 1.33 1.56 -2.69
CA VAL A 122 0.14 0.83 -3.18
C VAL A 122 -1.08 1.71 -3.25
N GLY A 123 -1.31 2.55 -2.22
CA GLY A 123 -2.48 3.42 -2.14
C GLY A 123 -2.55 4.47 -3.24
N ILE A 124 -1.41 5.00 -3.69
CA ILE A 124 -1.37 6.00 -4.77
C ILE A 124 -1.43 5.38 -6.17
N THR A 125 -1.13 4.10 -6.30
CA THR A 125 -0.88 3.43 -7.59
C THR A 125 -2.08 3.48 -8.55
N ALA A 126 -3.33 3.50 -8.06
CA ALA A 126 -4.52 3.58 -8.92
C ALA A 126 -4.75 4.96 -9.52
N GLY A 127 -4.23 6.04 -8.92
CA GLY A 127 -4.52 7.40 -9.32
C GLY A 127 -3.31 8.33 -9.35
N ALA A 128 -2.09 7.78 -9.44
CA ALA A 128 -0.87 8.57 -9.39
C ALA A 128 -0.77 9.65 -10.49
N ASP A 129 -1.47 9.46 -11.60
CA ASP A 129 -1.52 10.33 -12.77
C ASP A 129 -2.53 11.48 -12.66
N GLN A 130 -3.51 11.38 -11.76
CA GLN A 130 -4.61 12.33 -11.63
C GLN A 130 -4.77 12.93 -10.23
N MET A 131 -3.93 12.53 -9.28
CA MET A 131 -3.94 13.12 -7.93
C MET A 131 -3.10 14.38 -7.88
N SER A 132 -3.59 15.39 -7.15
CA SER A 132 -2.75 16.54 -6.82
C SER A 132 -1.61 16.14 -5.87
N VAL A 133 -0.60 17.00 -5.78
CA VAL A 133 0.50 16.82 -4.82
C VAL A 133 -0.02 16.71 -3.37
N ALA A 134 -1.03 17.51 -3.02
CA ALA A 134 -1.64 17.47 -1.68
C ALA A 134 -2.41 16.16 -1.44
N ASP A 135 -3.19 15.71 -2.42
CA ASP A 135 -3.96 14.46 -2.32
C ASP A 135 -3.05 13.25 -2.16
N SER A 136 -1.91 13.23 -2.86
CA SER A 136 -0.93 12.15 -2.72
C SER A 136 -0.39 12.03 -1.29
N ILE A 137 -0.20 13.16 -0.59
CA ILE A 137 0.20 13.16 0.82
C ILE A 137 -0.93 12.58 1.69
N TRP A 138 -2.19 13.00 1.49
CA TRP A 138 -3.31 12.46 2.24
C TRP A 138 -3.51 10.98 2.01
N ILE A 139 -3.43 10.52 0.76
CA ILE A 139 -3.52 9.10 0.41
C ILE A 139 -2.41 8.31 1.11
N GLY A 140 -1.18 8.83 1.12
CA GLY A 140 -0.07 8.21 1.83
C GLY A 140 -0.30 8.14 3.34
N LEU A 141 -0.75 9.23 3.97
CA LEU A 141 -1.04 9.27 5.42
C LEU A 141 -2.13 8.25 5.79
N ILE A 142 -3.21 8.18 5.03
CA ILE A 142 -4.30 7.23 5.27
C ILE A 142 -3.81 5.79 5.08
N SER A 143 -3.06 5.51 4.00
CA SER A 143 -2.50 4.19 3.72
C SER A 143 -1.55 3.71 4.82
N GLY A 144 -0.66 4.57 5.29
CA GLY A 144 0.26 4.22 6.37
C GLY A 144 -0.45 3.90 7.69
N ALA A 145 -1.50 4.67 8.04
CA ALA A 145 -2.35 4.36 9.20
C ALA A 145 -3.10 3.04 9.02
N LEU A 146 -3.67 2.83 7.83
CA LEU A 146 -4.44 1.63 7.48
C LEU A 146 -3.58 0.37 7.60
N VAL A 147 -2.34 0.41 7.13
CA VAL A 147 -1.39 -0.72 7.27
C VAL A 147 -1.27 -1.16 8.72
N VAL A 148 -1.02 -0.23 9.65
CA VAL A 148 -0.80 -0.57 11.07
C VAL A 148 -2.06 -1.17 11.71
N VAL A 149 -3.22 -0.61 11.39
CA VAL A 149 -4.51 -1.11 11.86
C VAL A 149 -4.77 -2.51 11.30
N CYS A 150 -4.54 -2.71 10.00
CA CYS A 150 -4.79 -3.98 9.32
C CYS A 150 -3.83 -5.09 9.77
N VAL A 151 -2.55 -4.79 10.01
CA VAL A 151 -1.62 -5.79 10.60
C VAL A 151 -2.17 -6.29 11.92
N SER A 152 -2.61 -5.38 12.79
CA SER A 152 -3.19 -5.76 14.08
C SER A 152 -4.52 -6.52 13.93
N PHE A 153 -5.32 -6.17 12.94
CA PHE A 153 -6.59 -6.82 12.65
C PHE A 153 -6.41 -8.25 12.14
N PHE A 154 -5.55 -8.47 11.15
CA PHE A 154 -5.28 -9.80 10.60
C PHE A 154 -4.62 -10.73 11.63
N ASP A 155 -3.74 -10.17 12.49
CA ASP A 155 -3.13 -10.96 13.57
C ASP A 155 -4.16 -11.40 14.62
N LYS A 156 -5.17 -10.58 14.94
CA LYS A 156 -6.30 -10.96 15.80
C LYS A 156 -7.19 -12.03 15.17
N LEU A 157 -7.34 -12.03 13.86
CA LEU A 157 -8.04 -13.08 13.11
C LEU A 157 -7.22 -14.37 12.99
N LYS A 158 -5.99 -14.41 13.53
CA LYS A 158 -5.04 -15.52 13.43
C LYS A 158 -4.64 -15.84 11.97
N LEU A 159 -4.65 -14.84 11.12
CA LEU A 159 -4.09 -14.91 9.79
C LEU A 159 -2.60 -14.56 9.90
N ASP A 160 -1.74 -15.56 9.75
CA ASP A 160 -0.30 -15.35 9.86
C ASP A 160 0.26 -14.77 8.58
N ASP A 161 0.32 -13.46 8.55
CA ASP A 161 0.94 -12.69 7.46
C ASP A 161 2.38 -12.31 7.88
N PRO A 162 3.40 -13.04 7.40
CA PRO A 162 4.77 -12.88 7.89
C PRO A 162 5.39 -11.51 7.72
N VAL A 163 4.95 -10.77 6.70
CA VAL A 163 5.57 -9.52 6.28
C VAL A 163 4.58 -8.34 6.17
N GLY A 164 3.30 -8.56 6.48
CA GLY A 164 2.27 -7.53 6.32
C GLY A 164 1.74 -7.39 4.90
N ALA A 165 1.87 -8.43 4.07
CA ALA A 165 1.45 -8.40 2.67
C ALA A 165 -0.06 -8.16 2.50
N LEU A 166 -0.90 -8.73 3.36
CA LEU A 166 -2.35 -8.49 3.32
C LEU A 166 -2.67 -7.03 3.64
N SER A 167 -2.00 -6.46 4.64
CA SER A 167 -2.22 -5.08 5.04
C SER A 167 -1.79 -4.10 3.98
N VAL A 168 -0.65 -4.37 3.33
CA VAL A 168 -0.09 -3.53 2.26
C VAL A 168 -0.86 -3.73 0.96
N HIS A 169 -0.91 -4.97 0.43
CA HIS A 169 -1.41 -5.18 -0.93
C HIS A 169 -2.93 -5.33 -0.98
N LEU A 170 -3.55 -6.07 -0.05
CA LEU A 170 -5.00 -6.23 -0.06
C LEU A 170 -5.70 -4.96 0.44
N ALA A 171 -5.41 -4.52 1.67
CA ALA A 171 -6.14 -3.41 2.27
C ALA A 171 -5.83 -2.07 1.58
N CYS A 172 -4.55 -1.72 1.36
CA CYS A 172 -4.22 -0.49 0.67
C CYS A 172 -4.49 -0.56 -0.84
N GLY A 173 -4.51 -1.75 -1.45
CA GLY A 173 -4.94 -1.92 -2.83
C GLY A 173 -6.42 -1.60 -3.03
N ILE A 174 -7.30 -2.10 -2.16
CA ILE A 174 -8.72 -1.74 -2.15
C ILE A 174 -8.89 -0.24 -1.89
N PHE A 175 -8.20 0.30 -0.86
CA PHE A 175 -8.27 1.72 -0.54
C PHE A 175 -7.78 2.59 -1.71
N GLY A 176 -6.67 2.26 -2.36
CA GLY A 176 -6.11 3.04 -3.48
C GLY A 176 -7.09 3.18 -4.65
N THR A 177 -7.83 2.11 -4.97
CA THR A 177 -8.88 2.18 -6.00
C THR A 177 -10.05 3.04 -5.56
N LEU A 178 -10.48 2.94 -4.30
CA LEU A 178 -11.53 3.81 -3.75
C LEU A 178 -11.09 5.27 -3.67
N ALA A 179 -9.80 5.51 -3.41
CA ALA A 179 -9.23 6.85 -3.35
C ALA A 179 -9.32 7.59 -4.69
N VAL A 180 -9.32 6.89 -5.83
CA VAL A 180 -9.57 7.51 -7.14
C VAL A 180 -10.92 8.22 -7.18
N GLY A 181 -11.96 7.57 -6.69
CA GLY A 181 -13.28 8.19 -6.60
C GLY A 181 -13.42 9.31 -5.56
N MET A 182 -12.50 9.35 -4.57
CA MET A 182 -12.55 10.33 -3.47
C MET A 182 -11.70 11.58 -3.73
N PHE A 183 -10.57 11.42 -4.40
CA PHE A 183 -9.55 12.45 -4.57
C PHE A 183 -9.21 12.73 -6.02
N GLY A 184 -9.53 11.83 -6.96
CA GLY A 184 -9.16 11.96 -8.36
C GLY A 184 -9.87 13.10 -9.07
N ASP A 185 -9.22 13.71 -10.03
CA ASP A 185 -9.83 14.67 -10.96
C ASP A 185 -10.63 13.90 -12.03
N LEU A 186 -11.80 13.45 -11.62
CA LEU A 186 -12.68 12.64 -12.47
C LEU A 186 -13.23 13.41 -13.69
N ALA A 187 -13.18 14.74 -13.65
CA ALA A 187 -13.57 15.58 -14.79
C ALA A 187 -12.55 15.47 -15.93
N SER A 188 -11.28 15.29 -15.63
CA SER A 188 -10.21 15.12 -16.62
C SER A 188 -10.19 13.74 -17.26
N THR A 189 -10.73 12.72 -16.58
CA THR A 189 -10.71 11.31 -17.02
C THR A 189 -11.97 10.86 -17.77
N CYS A 190 -12.93 11.75 -17.99
CA CYS A 190 -14.20 11.45 -18.71
C CYS A 190 -15.05 10.31 -18.11
N LEU A 191 -14.85 9.96 -16.84
CA LEU A 191 -15.48 8.79 -16.22
C LEU A 191 -16.80 9.06 -15.50
N LEU A 192 -17.21 10.33 -15.33
CA LEU A 192 -18.42 10.69 -14.58
C LEU A 192 -19.53 11.36 -15.39
N TYR A 193 -19.41 11.52 -16.70
CA TYR A 193 -20.42 12.19 -17.51
C TYR A 193 -20.98 11.32 -18.63
N THR A 194 -21.44 10.14 -18.30
CA THR A 194 -22.37 9.37 -19.11
C THR A 194 -23.48 8.86 -18.22
N SER A 195 -24.27 9.77 -17.72
CA SER A 195 -25.63 9.48 -17.22
C SER A 195 -26.60 10.46 -17.83
#